data_80e70c264c1896ef72a945b27726ff29
#
_entry.id   80e70c264c1896ef72a945b27726ff29
#
_cell.length_a   1.000
_cell.length_b   1.000
_cell.length_c   1.000
_cell.angle_alpha   90.00
_cell.angle_beta   90.00
_cell.angle_gamma   90.00
#
_symmetry.space_group_name_H-M   'P 1'
#
loop_
_entity.id
_entity.type
_entity.pdbx_description
1 polymer ?
#
loop_
_entity_poly.entity_id
_entity_poly.type
_entity_poly.pdbx_seq_one_letter_code
_entity_poly.pdbx_strand_id
1 'polypeptide(L)' 'DSHSHINCLDTKQIIDLQIELPESIIKQIEEQTGVSIVDYRIDFFGYKNSSKA' A
#
# COMPACT_ATOMS: atom_id res chain seq x y z
N ASP A 1 8.29 2.21 11.93
CA ASP A 1 8.17 3.08 10.81
C ASP A 1 7.52 2.37 9.66
N SER A 2 6.37 2.83 9.23
CA SER A 2 5.63 2.17 8.20
C SER A 2 5.73 2.93 6.91
N HIS A 3 6.21 2.27 5.87
CA HIS A 3 6.28 2.88 4.55
C HIS A 3 5.55 1.97 3.61
N SER A 4 4.78 2.57 2.74
CA SER A 4 4.20 1.83 1.64
C SER A 4 5.26 1.71 0.56
N HIS A 5 5.18 0.65 -0.22
CA HIS A 5 6.19 0.37 -1.22
C HIS A 5 5.56 -0.15 -2.48
N ILE A 6 6.27 0.03 -3.58
CA ILE A 6 5.90 -0.61 -4.83
C ILE A 6 7.03 -1.58 -5.16
N ASN A 7 6.69 -2.84 -5.33
CA ASN A 7 7.67 -3.86 -5.68
C ASN A 7 7.62 -4.07 -7.18
N CYS A 8 8.71 -3.73 -7.86
CA CYS A 8 8.77 -3.88 -9.31
C CYS A 8 9.25 -5.28 -9.62
N LEU A 9 8.35 -6.09 -10.13
CA LEU A 9 8.63 -7.50 -10.31
C LEU A 9 9.64 -7.77 -11.43
N ASP A 10 9.70 -6.88 -12.42
CA ASP A 10 10.63 -7.07 -13.52
C ASP A 10 12.03 -6.58 -13.22
N THR A 11 12.18 -5.52 -12.44
CA THR A 11 13.50 -4.96 -12.17
C THR A 11 13.99 -5.30 -10.77
N LYS A 12 13.13 -5.88 -9.93
CA LYS A 12 13.47 -6.22 -8.56
C LYS A 12 13.75 -4.98 -7.73
N GLN A 13 13.23 -3.85 -8.12
CA GLN A 13 13.41 -2.63 -7.35
C GLN A 13 12.27 -2.45 -6.38
N ILE A 14 12.55 -1.79 -5.27
CA ILE A 14 11.52 -1.44 -4.31
C ILE A 14 11.52 0.07 -4.21
N ILE A 15 10.38 0.68 -4.47
CA ILE A 15 10.24 2.11 -4.46
C ILE A 15 9.41 2.52 -3.25
N ASP A 16 9.96 3.39 -2.43
CA ASP A 16 9.24 3.89 -1.27
C ASP A 16 8.15 4.84 -1.73
N LEU A 17 7.03 4.80 -1.07
CA LEU A 17 5.87 5.55 -1.49
C LEU A 17 5.20 6.14 -0.27
N GLN A 18 4.75 7.39 -0.39
CA GLN A 18 4.00 7.99 0.68
C GLN A 18 2.55 8.10 0.23
N ILE A 19 1.68 7.42 0.91
CA ILE A 19 0.28 7.41 0.56
C ILE A 19 -0.53 7.30 1.82
N GLU A 20 -1.64 7.99 1.89
CA GLU A 20 -2.50 7.92 3.04
C GLU A 20 -3.89 7.55 2.59
N LEU A 21 -4.53 6.68 3.31
CA LEU A 21 -5.91 6.32 3.02
C LEU A 21 -6.84 7.35 3.63
N PRO A 22 -7.96 7.62 2.97
CA PRO A 22 -8.96 8.52 3.54
C PRO A 22 -9.44 7.99 4.87
N GLU A 23 -9.76 8.92 5.78
CA GLU A 23 -10.23 8.50 7.09
C GLU A 23 -11.48 7.66 7.00
N SER A 24 -12.32 7.91 6.02
CA SER A 24 -13.55 7.13 5.89
C SER A 24 -13.25 5.67 5.62
N ILE A 25 -12.19 5.38 4.89
CA ILE A 25 -11.81 4.00 4.61
C ILE A 25 -11.29 3.36 5.89
N ILE A 26 -10.48 4.08 6.64
CA ILE A 26 -9.94 3.55 7.89
C ILE A 26 -11.09 3.24 8.85
N LYS A 27 -12.08 4.14 8.94
CA LYS A 27 -13.19 3.89 9.82
C LYS A 27 -14.01 2.70 9.38
N GLN A 28 -14.16 2.52 8.09
CA GLN A 28 -14.90 1.40 7.56
C GLN A 28 -14.23 0.09 7.95
N ILE A 29 -12.91 0.05 7.86
CA ILE A 29 -12.18 -1.15 8.23
C ILE A 29 -12.32 -1.41 9.72
N GLU A 30 -12.25 -0.36 10.52
CA GLU A 30 -12.37 -0.52 11.96
C GLU A 30 -13.75 -1.06 12.32
N GLU A 31 -14.78 -0.60 11.64
CA GLU A 31 -16.12 -1.05 11.94
C GLU A 31 -16.33 -2.50 11.53
N GLN A 32 -15.72 -2.93 10.46
CA GLN A 32 -15.89 -4.29 10.02
C GLN A 32 -15.13 -5.26 10.90
N THR A 33 -14.04 -4.84 11.48
CA THR A 33 -13.15 -5.75 12.19
C THR A 33 -13.19 -5.60 13.71
N GLY A 34 -13.68 -4.46 14.19
CA GLY A 34 -13.64 -4.19 15.63
C GLY A 34 -12.27 -3.85 16.14
N VAL A 35 -11.35 -3.49 15.25
CA VAL A 35 -9.97 -3.20 15.61
C VAL A 35 -9.71 -1.72 15.47
N SER A 36 -8.99 -1.13 16.42
CA SER A 36 -8.58 0.27 16.31
C SER A 36 -7.26 0.31 15.58
N ILE A 37 -7.24 0.96 14.43
CA ILE A 37 -6.05 0.98 13.59
C ILE A 37 -5.14 2.11 14.05
N VAL A 38 -3.89 1.77 14.37
CA VAL A 38 -2.93 2.78 14.77
C VAL A 38 -1.92 3.05 13.67
N ASP A 39 -1.81 2.15 12.71
CA ASP A 39 -0.85 2.35 11.63
C ASP A 39 -1.15 1.34 10.53
N TYR A 40 -0.62 1.57 9.34
CA TYR A 40 -0.81 0.66 8.24
C TYR A 40 0.28 0.88 7.20
N ARG A 41 0.40 -0.06 6.31
CA ARG A 41 1.24 0.14 5.15
C ARG A 41 0.60 -0.62 4.01
N ILE A 42 0.92 -0.22 2.78
CA ILE A 42 0.36 -0.83 1.59
C ILE A 42 1.50 -1.23 0.69
N ASP A 43 1.51 -2.47 0.22
CA ASP A 43 2.52 -2.95 -0.69
C ASP A 43 1.86 -3.19 -2.03
N PHE A 44 2.42 -2.60 -3.07
CA PHE A 44 1.94 -2.81 -4.42
C PHE A 44 2.94 -3.68 -5.17
N PHE A 45 2.46 -4.37 -6.16
CA PHE A 45 3.30 -5.23 -6.98
C PHE A 45 2.99 -4.92 -8.44
N GLY A 46 4.00 -4.61 -9.21
CA GLY A 46 3.77 -4.23 -10.59
C GLY A 46 5.03 -4.36 -11.42
N TYR A 47 4.92 -3.95 -12.66
CA TYR A 47 6.03 -3.99 -13.58
C TYR A 47 6.39 -2.58 -13.98
N LYS A 48 7.67 -2.25 -13.88
CA LYS A 48 8.10 -0.91 -14.24
C LYS A 48 8.01 -0.71 -15.73
N ASN A 49 8.25 -1.77 -16.52
CA ASN A 49 8.12 -1.68 -17.95
C ASN A 49 6.78 -2.25 -18.37
N SER A 50 5.75 -1.62 -17.88
CA SER A 50 4.42 -2.19 -18.04
C SER A 50 3.90 -2.17 -19.46
N SER A 51 4.60 -1.54 -20.35
CA SER A 51 4.13 -1.51 -21.70
C SER A 51 4.00 -2.91 -22.22
N LYS A 52 4.63 -3.78 -21.58
CA LYS A 52 4.56 -5.01 -21.98
C LYS A 52 3.33 -5.58 -21.88
N ALA A 53 2.69 -5.37 -21.24
CA ALA A 53 1.44 -6.05 -21.10
C ALA A 53 1.19 -7.08 -22.12
#